data_6a01375ce6cf08e566ad349a1ab0bee0
#
_entry.id   6a01375ce6cf08e566ad349a1ab0bee0
#
_cell.length_a   1.000
_cell.length_b   1.000
_cell.length_c   1.000
_cell.angle_alpha   90.00
_cell.angle_beta   90.00
_cell.angle_gamma   90.00
#
_symmetry.space_group_name_H-M   'P 1'
#
loop_
_entity.id
_entity.type
_entity.pdbx_description
1 polymer ?
#
loop_
_entity_poly.entity_id
_entity_poly.type
_entity_poly.pdbx_seq_one_letter_code
_entity_poly.pdbx_strand_id
1 'polypeptide(L)'
;TYGEEYDKVYSSKELLEILPVLEGETLSFQTSWGILFKKELFDHVSFPVGKLNEDIATNYKCYIQAEKIVYTHKNTYCYRLRNTSISHESFTEKMMRDDHDARIERIALLALKGYDISHYLMQHQQYLKAWHRLALEKGLAESGETRRMEELDYLLSEVE
;
A
#
# COMPACT_ATOMS: atom_id res chain seq x y z
N THR A 1 -17.87 -7.17 -13.08
CA THR A 1 -18.58 -8.44 -12.86
C THR A 1 -19.02 -8.45 -11.41
N TYR A 2 -20.31 -8.36 -11.17
CA TYR A 2 -20.89 -8.60 -9.86
C TYR A 2 -20.77 -10.11 -9.61
N GLY A 3 -19.73 -10.52 -8.85
CA GLY A 3 -19.55 -11.90 -8.43
C GLY A 3 -20.52 -12.29 -7.31
N GLU A 4 -20.48 -13.55 -6.92
CA GLU A 4 -21.27 -14.05 -5.80
C GLU A 4 -20.88 -13.31 -4.51
N GLU A 5 -21.87 -12.94 -3.67
CA GLU A 5 -21.63 -12.37 -2.36
C GLU A 5 -21.06 -13.46 -1.45
N TYR A 6 -19.88 -13.19 -0.86
CA TYR A 6 -19.27 -14.07 0.13
C TYR A 6 -18.53 -13.25 1.19
N ASP A 7 -18.43 -13.82 2.37
CA ASP A 7 -17.60 -13.29 3.43
C ASP A 7 -16.38 -14.19 3.61
N LYS A 8 -15.20 -13.61 3.70
CA LYS A 8 -13.95 -14.32 4.01
C LYS A 8 -13.33 -13.78 5.27
N VAL A 9 -12.97 -14.68 6.16
CA VAL A 9 -12.35 -14.35 7.44
C VAL A 9 -10.87 -14.69 7.38
N TYR A 10 -10.04 -13.74 7.80
CA TYR A 10 -8.59 -13.88 7.87
C TYR A 10 -8.12 -13.68 9.30
N SER A 11 -7.11 -14.40 9.72
CA SER A 11 -6.23 -13.96 10.81
C SER A 11 -5.33 -12.83 10.31
N SER A 12 -4.72 -12.08 11.24
CA SER A 12 -3.72 -11.06 10.91
C SER A 12 -2.61 -11.62 10.02
N LYS A 13 -2.07 -12.79 10.39
CA LYS A 13 -0.96 -13.41 9.65
C LYS A 13 -1.37 -13.78 8.23
N GLU A 14 -2.47 -14.50 8.06
CA GLU A 14 -2.95 -14.91 6.74
C GLU A 14 -3.18 -13.72 5.82
N LEU A 15 -3.82 -12.64 6.33
CA LEU A 15 -4.06 -11.46 5.51
C LEU A 15 -2.75 -10.78 5.13
N LEU A 16 -1.88 -10.51 6.12
CA LEU A 16 -0.67 -9.73 5.89
C LEU A 16 0.32 -10.43 4.96
N GLU A 17 0.46 -11.74 5.00
CA GLU A 17 1.37 -12.47 4.12
C GLU A 17 0.92 -12.46 2.65
N ILE A 18 -0.38 -12.34 2.38
CA ILE A 18 -0.94 -12.29 1.00
C ILE A 18 -1.44 -10.90 0.60
N LEU A 19 -1.32 -9.91 1.47
CA LEU A 19 -1.86 -8.56 1.24
C LEU A 19 -1.41 -7.94 -0.10
N PRO A 20 -0.14 -8.03 -0.52
CA PRO A 20 0.29 -7.50 -1.82
C PRO A 20 -0.45 -8.13 -3.02
N VAL A 21 -0.80 -9.41 -2.92
CA VAL A 21 -1.58 -10.10 -3.97
C VAL A 21 -3.00 -9.55 -4.00
N LEU A 22 -3.64 -9.42 -2.84
CA LEU A 22 -5.00 -8.88 -2.72
C LEU A 22 -5.08 -7.40 -3.14
N GLU A 23 -4.06 -6.60 -2.83
CA GLU A 23 -3.95 -5.21 -3.29
C GLU A 23 -3.88 -5.09 -4.81
N GLY A 24 -3.33 -6.07 -5.50
CA GLY A 24 -3.32 -6.17 -6.96
C GLY A 24 -4.68 -6.51 -7.56
N GLU A 25 -5.55 -7.17 -6.80
CA GLU A 25 -6.87 -7.62 -7.26
C GLU A 25 -7.98 -6.60 -6.93
N THR A 26 -7.88 -5.92 -5.79
CA THR A 26 -8.91 -4.99 -5.32
C THR A 26 -8.32 -3.86 -4.46
N LEU A 27 -8.90 -2.66 -4.58
CA LEU A 27 -8.55 -1.52 -3.75
C LEU A 27 -9.05 -1.65 -2.29
N SER A 28 -9.92 -2.61 -2.00
CA SER A 28 -10.59 -2.74 -0.69
C SER A 28 -9.63 -2.95 0.48
N PHE A 29 -8.44 -3.51 0.24
CA PHE A 29 -7.44 -3.74 1.29
C PHE A 29 -6.42 -2.62 1.39
N GLN A 30 -6.27 -1.82 0.36
CA GLN A 30 -5.29 -0.74 0.28
C GLN A 30 -5.84 0.56 0.86
N THR A 31 -7.09 0.90 0.52
CA THR A 31 -7.72 2.17 0.88
C THR A 31 -8.40 2.12 2.25
N SER A 32 -8.46 3.26 2.94
CA SER A 32 -9.14 3.36 4.25
C SER A 32 -10.66 3.52 4.15
N TRP A 33 -11.17 3.94 2.99
CA TRP A 33 -12.61 4.01 2.77
C TRP A 33 -13.20 2.60 2.55
N GLY A 34 -14.42 2.38 3.03
CA GLY A 34 -15.07 1.07 2.95
C GLY A 34 -14.59 0.07 4.02
N ILE A 35 -13.70 0.47 4.94
CA ILE A 35 -13.26 -0.36 6.05
C ILE A 35 -13.88 0.14 7.36
N LEU A 36 -14.34 -0.79 8.18
CA LEU A 36 -14.79 -0.52 9.55
C LEU A 36 -13.75 -1.05 10.52
N PHE A 37 -13.07 -0.15 11.21
CA PHE A 37 -12.07 -0.47 12.22
C PHE A 37 -12.65 -0.42 13.63
N LYS A 38 -12.20 -1.32 14.51
CA LYS A 38 -12.39 -1.13 15.94
C LYS A 38 -11.57 0.07 16.41
N LYS A 39 -12.15 0.92 17.26
CA LYS A 39 -11.51 2.16 17.72
C LYS A 39 -10.19 1.89 18.44
N GLU A 40 -10.10 0.82 19.21
CA GLU A 40 -8.92 0.45 20.01
C GLU A 40 -7.68 0.21 19.14
N LEU A 41 -7.84 -0.12 17.86
CA LEU A 41 -6.72 -0.27 16.92
C LEU A 41 -5.96 1.04 16.69
N PHE A 42 -6.56 2.18 17.03
CA PHE A 42 -5.98 3.51 16.90
C PHE A 42 -5.42 4.08 18.20
N ASP A 43 -5.38 3.31 19.30
CA ASP A 43 -4.83 3.81 20.56
C ASP A 43 -3.32 4.14 20.45
N HIS A 44 -2.60 3.43 19.58
CA HIS A 44 -1.16 3.62 19.33
C HIS A 44 -0.82 3.78 17.84
N VAL A 45 -1.82 3.87 16.98
CA VAL A 45 -1.66 4.05 15.53
C VAL A 45 -2.43 5.28 15.11
N SER A 46 -1.86 6.08 14.22
CA SER A 46 -2.53 7.24 13.65
C SER A 46 -2.19 7.39 12.17
N PHE A 47 -3.07 8.04 11.43
CA PHE A 47 -2.76 8.45 10.07
C PHE A 47 -1.71 9.56 10.08
N PRO A 48 -0.65 9.47 9.26
CA PRO A 48 0.43 10.47 9.25
C PRO A 48 -0.08 11.79 8.65
N VAL A 49 0.06 12.87 9.42
CA VAL A 49 -0.37 14.21 8.99
C VAL A 49 0.51 14.73 7.86
N GLY A 50 -0.13 15.21 6.79
CA GLY A 50 0.55 15.84 5.65
C GLY A 50 1.27 14.87 4.70
N LYS A 51 1.12 13.57 4.89
CA LYS A 51 1.60 12.53 3.97
C LYS A 51 0.52 12.19 2.93
N LEU A 52 0.95 11.88 1.72
CA LEU A 52 0.13 11.26 0.69
C LEU A 52 0.17 9.73 0.86
N ASN A 53 -0.87 9.04 0.41
CA ASN A 53 -1.01 7.58 0.56
C ASN A 53 -0.93 7.13 2.03
N GLU A 54 -1.59 7.87 2.91
CA GLU A 54 -1.63 7.65 4.36
C GLU A 54 -2.28 6.32 4.74
N ASP A 55 -3.10 5.77 3.88
CA ASP A 55 -3.72 4.45 4.01
C ASP A 55 -2.69 3.32 3.90
N ILE A 56 -1.78 3.38 2.94
CA ILE A 56 -0.65 2.43 2.82
C ILE A 56 0.21 2.46 4.08
N ALA A 57 0.43 3.64 4.65
CA ALA A 57 1.22 3.81 5.87
C ALA A 57 0.52 3.34 7.14
N THR A 58 -0.82 3.17 7.13
CA THR A 58 -1.61 3.00 8.36
C THR A 58 -2.37 1.67 8.43
N ASN A 59 -3.06 1.27 7.36
CA ASN A 59 -3.99 0.14 7.41
C ASN A 59 -3.32 -1.17 7.88
N TYR A 60 -2.14 -1.48 7.38
CA TYR A 60 -1.41 -2.69 7.79
C TYR A 60 -1.06 -2.71 9.29
N LYS A 61 -0.85 -1.55 9.91
CA LYS A 61 -0.60 -1.43 11.36
C LYS A 61 -1.83 -1.82 12.17
N CYS A 62 -3.01 -1.49 11.66
CA CYS A 62 -4.27 -1.95 12.23
C CYS A 62 -4.46 -3.46 12.01
N TYR A 63 -4.11 -3.97 10.84
CA TYR A 63 -4.19 -5.41 10.56
C TYR A 63 -3.26 -6.24 11.44
N ILE A 64 -2.04 -5.75 11.75
CA ILE A 64 -1.12 -6.40 12.70
C ILE A 64 -1.76 -6.62 14.09
N GLN A 65 -2.59 -5.68 14.53
CA GLN A 65 -3.21 -5.70 15.87
C GLN A 65 -4.56 -6.45 15.89
N ALA A 66 -5.16 -6.69 14.74
CA ALA A 66 -6.46 -7.31 14.64
C ALA A 66 -6.35 -8.84 14.83
N GLU A 67 -7.16 -9.41 15.74
CA GLU A 67 -7.24 -10.86 15.88
C GLU A 67 -7.95 -11.52 14.68
N LYS A 68 -8.91 -10.80 14.10
CA LYS A 68 -9.74 -11.27 13.00
C LYS A 68 -10.10 -10.12 12.05
N ILE A 69 -9.96 -10.37 10.76
CA ILE A 69 -10.31 -9.43 9.70
C ILE A 69 -11.34 -10.12 8.80
N VAL A 70 -12.47 -9.46 8.58
CA VAL A 70 -13.55 -9.97 7.72
C VAL A 70 -13.59 -9.13 6.45
N TYR A 71 -13.40 -9.77 5.32
CA TYR A 71 -13.67 -9.20 4.01
C TYR A 71 -15.06 -9.63 3.57
N THR A 72 -15.92 -8.67 3.32
CA THR A 72 -17.23 -8.92 2.73
C THR A 72 -17.25 -8.47 1.28
N HIS A 73 -17.57 -9.38 0.37
CA HIS A 73 -17.68 -9.09 -1.06
C HIS A 73 -19.05 -8.49 -1.41
N LYS A 74 -19.43 -7.46 -0.64
CA LYS A 74 -20.69 -6.72 -0.82
C LYS A 74 -20.40 -5.28 -1.26
N ASN A 75 -21.19 -4.78 -2.18
CA ASN A 75 -21.08 -3.40 -2.64
C ASN A 75 -21.68 -2.42 -1.61
N THR A 76 -20.93 -2.16 -0.55
CA THR A 76 -21.36 -1.29 0.57
C THR A 76 -20.86 0.13 0.47
N TYR A 77 -19.95 0.44 -0.47
CA TYR A 77 -19.34 1.76 -0.62
C TYR A 77 -19.40 2.23 -2.07
N CYS A 78 -19.79 3.48 -2.29
CA CYS A 78 -19.82 4.14 -3.59
C CYS A 78 -18.68 5.16 -3.68
N TYR A 79 -17.63 4.84 -4.41
CA TYR A 79 -16.51 5.76 -4.65
C TYR A 79 -16.86 6.72 -5.80
N ARG A 80 -17.03 8.01 -5.48
CA ARG A 80 -17.34 9.05 -6.47
C ARG A 80 -16.06 9.58 -7.12
N LEU A 81 -15.92 9.35 -8.41
CA LEU A 81 -14.86 9.98 -9.21
C LEU A 81 -15.16 11.45 -9.45
N ARG A 82 -14.19 12.32 -9.18
CA ARG A 82 -14.27 13.78 -9.46
C ARG A 82 -12.97 14.21 -10.10
N ASN A 83 -13.05 15.12 -11.07
CA ASN A 83 -11.85 15.67 -11.75
C ASN A 83 -10.96 16.49 -10.81
N THR A 84 -11.47 16.93 -9.65
CA THR A 84 -10.75 17.69 -8.62
C THR A 84 -10.33 16.81 -7.43
N SER A 85 -10.33 15.49 -7.58
CA SER A 85 -9.90 14.58 -6.52
C SER A 85 -8.38 14.61 -6.36
N ILE A 86 -7.89 14.45 -5.13
CA ILE A 86 -6.45 14.30 -4.81
C ILE A 86 -5.81 13.18 -5.65
N SER A 87 -6.55 12.11 -5.94
CA SER A 87 -6.10 11.00 -6.80
C SER A 87 -5.83 11.42 -8.27
N HIS A 88 -6.24 12.62 -8.69
CA HIS A 88 -5.96 13.22 -9.99
C HIS A 88 -4.89 14.32 -9.92
N GLU A 89 -4.34 14.60 -8.74
CA GLU A 89 -3.23 15.53 -8.63
C GLU A 89 -2.03 15.06 -9.45
N SER A 90 -1.24 16.04 -9.90
CA SER A 90 -0.04 15.74 -10.69
C SER A 90 0.92 14.86 -9.90
N PHE A 91 1.49 13.88 -10.56
CA PHE A 91 2.56 13.06 -10.02
C PHE A 91 3.75 13.95 -9.60
N THR A 92 4.14 13.86 -8.34
CA THR A 92 5.17 14.74 -7.74
C THR A 92 6.23 13.95 -7.01
N GLU A 93 7.41 14.55 -6.82
CA GLU A 93 8.48 13.98 -5.99
C GLU A 93 8.02 13.70 -4.56
N LYS A 94 7.17 14.57 -3.99
CA LYS A 94 6.58 14.35 -2.66
C LYS A 94 5.74 13.07 -2.63
N MET A 95 4.91 12.86 -3.65
CA MET A 95 4.09 11.65 -3.74
C MET A 95 4.95 10.39 -3.84
N MET A 96 6.00 10.43 -4.66
CA MET A 96 6.95 9.32 -4.79
C MET A 96 7.59 8.99 -3.44
N ARG A 97 8.11 10.00 -2.74
CA ARG A 97 8.76 9.82 -1.44
C ARG A 97 7.81 9.29 -0.39
N ASP A 98 6.64 9.89 -0.24
CA ASP A 98 5.67 9.51 0.80
C ASP A 98 5.17 8.07 0.62
N ASP A 99 4.91 7.65 -0.62
CA ASP A 99 4.49 6.28 -0.93
C ASP A 99 5.65 5.27 -0.74
N HIS A 100 6.84 5.62 -1.23
CA HIS A 100 8.03 4.78 -1.07
C HIS A 100 8.37 4.55 0.41
N ASP A 101 8.41 5.62 1.20
CA ASP A 101 8.69 5.54 2.64
C ASP A 101 7.66 4.66 3.36
N ALA A 102 6.36 4.78 3.02
CA ALA A 102 5.31 3.96 3.59
C ALA A 102 5.48 2.46 3.27
N ARG A 103 5.87 2.13 2.04
CA ARG A 103 6.11 0.74 1.62
C ARG A 103 7.33 0.15 2.30
N ILE A 104 8.43 0.89 2.39
CA ILE A 104 9.65 0.43 3.06
C ILE A 104 9.41 0.24 4.55
N GLU A 105 8.72 1.17 5.22
CA GLU A 105 8.34 1.02 6.63
C GLU A 105 7.50 -0.25 6.84
N ARG A 106 6.52 -0.51 5.98
CA ARG A 106 5.68 -1.71 6.03
C ARG A 106 6.51 -2.98 5.91
N ILE A 107 7.37 -3.07 4.89
CA ILE A 107 8.25 -4.24 4.67
C ILE A 107 9.16 -4.45 5.88
N ALA A 108 9.83 -3.41 6.36
CA ALA A 108 10.73 -3.49 7.49
C ALA A 108 10.02 -3.96 8.77
N LEU A 109 8.86 -3.38 9.08
CA LEU A 109 8.10 -3.75 10.28
C LEU A 109 7.58 -5.19 10.21
N LEU A 110 7.08 -5.64 9.06
CA LEU A 110 6.60 -7.00 8.88
C LEU A 110 7.75 -8.01 8.97
N ALA A 111 8.90 -7.73 8.37
CA ALA A 111 10.10 -8.55 8.48
C ALA A 111 10.58 -8.69 9.93
N LEU A 112 10.66 -7.57 10.68
CA LEU A 112 11.03 -7.55 12.09
C LEU A 112 10.06 -8.33 12.99
N LYS A 113 8.81 -8.43 12.58
CA LYS A 113 7.78 -9.23 13.27
C LYS A 113 7.73 -10.70 12.82
N GLY A 114 8.56 -11.11 11.85
CA GLY A 114 8.67 -12.48 11.37
C GLY A 114 7.57 -12.93 10.42
N TYR A 115 6.92 -11.98 9.73
CA TYR A 115 6.01 -12.31 8.62
C TYR A 115 6.79 -12.69 7.36
N ASP A 116 6.21 -13.52 6.51
CA ASP A 116 6.73 -13.73 5.15
C ASP A 116 6.51 -12.46 4.31
N ILE A 117 7.61 -11.87 3.85
CA ILE A 117 7.61 -10.64 3.06
C ILE A 117 7.86 -10.86 1.57
N SER A 118 7.91 -12.11 1.11
CA SER A 118 8.28 -12.45 -0.27
C SER A 118 7.42 -11.73 -1.31
N HIS A 119 6.10 -11.71 -1.10
CA HIS A 119 5.17 -10.98 -1.98
C HIS A 119 5.38 -9.46 -1.96
N TYR A 120 5.78 -8.90 -0.81
CA TYR A 120 6.08 -7.48 -0.68
C TYR A 120 7.34 -7.08 -1.44
N LEU A 121 8.40 -7.89 -1.38
CA LEU A 121 9.64 -7.64 -2.11
C LEU A 121 9.39 -7.66 -3.62
N MET A 122 8.66 -8.67 -4.11
CA MET A 122 8.30 -8.78 -5.52
C MET A 122 7.44 -7.58 -5.97
N GLN A 123 6.42 -7.22 -5.21
CA GLN A 123 5.58 -6.05 -5.49
C GLN A 123 6.40 -4.76 -5.46
N HIS A 124 7.32 -4.62 -4.50
CA HIS A 124 8.16 -3.43 -4.35
C HIS A 124 9.10 -3.25 -5.54
N GLN A 125 9.72 -4.32 -6.03
CA GLN A 125 10.57 -4.26 -7.22
C GLN A 125 9.77 -3.84 -8.48
N GLN A 126 8.57 -4.38 -8.66
CA GLN A 126 7.66 -3.95 -9.74
C GLN A 126 7.28 -2.47 -9.62
N TYR A 127 7.02 -2.03 -8.39
CA TYR A 127 6.71 -0.64 -8.07
C TYR A 127 7.86 0.31 -8.42
N LEU A 128 9.11 0.00 -8.02
CA LEU A 128 10.28 0.83 -8.34
C LEU A 128 10.40 1.06 -9.85
N LYS A 129 10.28 -0.01 -10.66
CA LYS A 129 10.33 0.06 -12.13
C LYS A 129 9.19 0.92 -12.72
N ALA A 130 7.98 0.74 -12.22
CA ALA A 130 6.81 1.46 -12.71
C ALA A 130 6.91 2.96 -12.38
N TRP A 131 7.32 3.29 -11.16
CA TRP A 131 7.42 4.67 -10.71
C TRP A 131 8.62 5.40 -11.32
N HIS A 132 9.76 4.73 -11.49
CA HIS A 132 10.88 5.28 -12.23
C HIS A 132 10.46 5.68 -13.66
N ARG A 133 9.80 4.78 -14.41
CA ARG A 133 9.28 5.08 -15.74
C ARG A 133 8.33 6.28 -15.73
N LEU A 134 7.36 6.30 -14.80
CA LEU A 134 6.41 7.39 -14.68
C LEU A 134 7.10 8.72 -14.35
N ALA A 135 8.12 8.71 -13.50
CA ALA A 135 8.92 9.88 -13.18
C ALA A 135 9.62 10.48 -14.41
N LEU A 136 10.20 9.63 -15.28
CA LEU A 136 10.78 10.07 -16.55
C LEU A 136 9.73 10.72 -17.46
N GLU A 137 8.56 10.10 -17.61
CA GLU A 137 7.46 10.62 -18.42
C GLU A 137 6.92 11.97 -17.89
N LYS A 138 7.00 12.20 -16.58
CA LYS A 138 6.56 13.45 -15.93
C LYS A 138 7.65 14.51 -15.79
N GLY A 139 8.84 14.29 -16.36
CA GLY A 139 9.94 15.25 -16.32
C GLY A 139 10.67 15.34 -14.98
N LEU A 140 10.57 14.31 -14.13
CA LEU A 140 11.21 14.21 -12.81
C LEU A 140 12.52 13.40 -12.84
N ALA A 141 13.15 13.20 -14.02
CA ALA A 141 14.36 12.40 -14.19
C ALA A 141 15.50 12.79 -13.22
N GLU A 142 15.69 14.08 -13.01
CA GLU A 142 16.77 14.62 -12.16
C GLU A 142 16.39 14.72 -10.68
N SER A 143 15.18 14.29 -10.27
CA SER A 143 14.78 14.34 -8.86
C SER A 143 15.58 13.36 -8.00
N GLY A 144 15.78 13.69 -6.73
CA GLY A 144 16.48 12.82 -5.78
C GLY A 144 15.77 11.49 -5.58
N GLU A 145 14.44 11.49 -5.59
CA GLU A 145 13.64 10.27 -5.42
C GLU A 145 13.71 9.37 -6.66
N THR A 146 13.78 9.92 -7.87
CA THR A 146 13.95 9.13 -9.08
C THR A 146 15.29 8.38 -9.07
N ARG A 147 16.36 9.07 -8.70
CA ARG A 147 17.70 8.45 -8.56
C ARG A 147 17.75 7.40 -7.48
N ARG A 148 17.11 7.65 -6.34
CA ARG A 148 16.98 6.67 -5.25
C ARG A 148 16.25 5.40 -5.70
N MET A 149 15.19 5.54 -6.47
CA MET A 149 14.43 4.39 -6.99
C MET A 149 15.25 3.58 -8.01
N GLU A 150 15.98 4.25 -8.89
CA GLU A 150 16.88 3.62 -9.84
C GLU A 150 17.99 2.83 -9.15
N GLU A 151 18.64 3.43 -8.14
CA GLU A 151 19.68 2.79 -7.34
C GLU A 151 19.16 1.54 -6.63
N LEU A 152 17.99 1.64 -5.99
CA LEU A 152 17.39 0.50 -5.29
C LEU A 152 16.95 -0.61 -6.24
N ASP A 153 16.38 -0.29 -7.39
CA ASP A 153 16.02 -1.31 -8.39
C ASP A 153 17.27 -2.04 -8.90
N TYR A 154 18.36 -1.30 -9.16
CA TYR A 154 19.64 -1.89 -9.55
C TYR A 154 20.17 -2.84 -8.47
N LEU A 155 20.26 -2.39 -7.22
CA LEU A 155 20.80 -3.20 -6.12
C LEU A 155 19.93 -4.43 -5.82
N LEU A 156 18.62 -4.33 -5.94
CA LEU A 156 17.71 -5.47 -5.75
C LEU A 156 17.76 -6.47 -6.91
N SER A 157 18.15 -6.04 -8.12
CA SER A 157 18.28 -6.92 -9.27
C SER A 157 19.61 -7.71 -9.30
N GLU A 158 20.64 -7.25 -8.60
CA GLU A 158 21.94 -7.89 -8.50
C GLU A 158 22.02 -9.00 -7.41
N VAL A 159 20.95 -9.13 -6.61
CA VAL A 159 20.86 -10.16 -5.54
C VAL A 159 20.14 -11.39 -6.10
N GLU A 160 20.83 -12.22 -6.88
CA GLU A 160 20.44 -13.60 -7.22
C GLU A 160 21.16 -14.61 -6.33
#